data_7971767b70fa9f743de462ac839c2759
#
_entry.id   7971767b70fa9f743de462ac839c2759
#
_cell.length_a   1.000
_cell.length_b   1.000
_cell.length_c   1.000
_cell.angle_alpha   90.00
_cell.angle_beta   90.00
_cell.angle_gamma   90.00
#
_symmetry.space_group_name_H-M   'P 1'
#
loop_
_entity.id
_entity.type
_entity.pdbx_description
1 polymer ?
#
loop_
_entity_poly.entity_id
_entity_poly.type
_entity_poly.pdbx_seq_one_letter_code
_entity_poly.pdbx_strand_id
1 'polypeptide(L)'
;MFRLFTNTLKFFCIAFIIWFAVYFLLGDRFSIYFTDRVFASYFPEILVFLTAASIYGLFILAIKSSYKKWQNILLFIGGFLFALTPFLAYHGYFQYQCDFWNQEIKEEKTIYFNSQNKFETVKVIQSVCGTDNSEIKLDTVFSKQFTPYFEMQNPVKIQKVENADWTVVK
;
A
#
# COMPACT_ATOMS: atom_id res chain seq x y z
N MET A 1 17.12 -30.67 0.96
CA MET A 1 17.13 -29.38 0.24
C MET A 1 15.73 -28.98 -0.27
N PHE A 2 15.03 -29.82 -1.02
CA PHE A 2 13.70 -29.53 -1.59
C PHE A 2 12.64 -29.15 -0.53
N ARG A 3 12.58 -29.85 0.60
CA ARG A 3 11.61 -29.59 1.68
C ARG A 3 11.82 -28.23 2.35
N LEU A 4 13.07 -27.81 2.51
CA LEU A 4 13.41 -26.48 3.05
C LEU A 4 12.93 -25.38 2.08
N PHE A 5 13.25 -25.52 0.81
CA PHE A 5 12.82 -24.58 -0.25
C PHE A 5 11.29 -24.41 -0.29
N THR A 6 10.55 -25.54 -0.24
CA THR A 6 9.08 -25.51 -0.24
C THR A 6 8.52 -24.79 0.99
N ASN A 7 9.10 -25.00 2.18
CA ASN A 7 8.65 -24.33 3.40
C ASN A 7 8.96 -22.83 3.36
N THR A 8 10.14 -22.45 2.87
CA THR A 8 10.50 -21.03 2.67
C THR A 8 9.55 -20.34 1.71
N LEU A 9 9.22 -20.99 0.57
CA LEU A 9 8.28 -20.45 -0.39
C LEU A 9 6.87 -20.26 0.21
N LYS A 10 6.38 -21.25 0.97
CA LYS A 10 5.10 -21.12 1.70
C LYS A 10 5.10 -19.93 2.66
N PHE A 11 6.20 -19.74 3.39
CA PHE A 11 6.34 -18.61 4.30
C PHE A 11 6.21 -17.27 3.57
N PHE A 12 6.90 -17.10 2.44
CA PHE A 12 6.77 -15.88 1.63
C PHE A 12 5.36 -15.66 1.09
N CYS A 13 4.70 -16.72 0.59
CA CYS A 13 3.31 -16.63 0.14
C CYS A 13 2.37 -16.16 1.26
N ILE A 14 2.51 -16.72 2.46
CA ILE A 14 1.71 -16.32 3.62
C ILE A 14 2.02 -14.88 4.02
N ALA A 15 3.29 -14.47 4.00
CA ALA A 15 3.71 -13.10 4.32
C ALA A 15 3.09 -12.07 3.37
N PHE A 16 3.03 -12.34 2.06
CA PHE A 16 2.36 -11.45 1.09
C PHE A 16 0.85 -11.35 1.33
N ILE A 17 0.18 -12.45 1.67
CA ILE A 17 -1.26 -12.44 1.97
C ILE A 17 -1.53 -11.61 3.24
N ILE A 18 -0.70 -11.77 4.28
CA ILE A 18 -0.81 -10.97 5.51
C ILE A 18 -0.54 -9.50 5.19
N TRP A 19 0.49 -9.20 4.39
CA TRP A 19 0.82 -7.83 4.01
C TRP A 19 -0.32 -7.16 3.25
N PHE A 20 -0.95 -7.86 2.30
CA PHE A 20 -2.15 -7.37 1.61
C PHE A 20 -3.26 -7.01 2.62
N ALA A 21 -3.57 -7.91 3.55
CA ALA A 21 -4.58 -7.65 4.56
C ALA A 21 -4.24 -6.45 5.46
N VAL A 22 -2.99 -6.34 5.92
CA VAL A 22 -2.52 -5.21 6.73
C VAL A 22 -2.59 -3.91 5.94
N TYR A 23 -2.12 -3.91 4.69
CA TYR A 23 -2.08 -2.72 3.85
C TYR A 23 -3.49 -2.16 3.59
N PHE A 24 -4.43 -3.00 3.15
CA PHE A 24 -5.78 -2.53 2.79
C PHE A 24 -6.75 -2.37 3.96
N LEU A 25 -6.56 -3.09 5.06
CA LEU A 25 -7.47 -2.99 6.22
C LEU A 25 -6.97 -2.04 7.31
N LEU A 26 -5.66 -1.83 7.40
CA LEU A 26 -5.05 -1.06 8.49
C LEU A 26 -4.15 0.08 7.99
N GLY A 27 -3.95 0.20 6.69
CA GLY A 27 -2.99 1.16 6.12
C GLY A 27 -3.23 2.61 6.54
N ASP A 28 -4.48 3.05 6.58
CA ASP A 28 -4.84 4.40 7.01
C ASP A 28 -4.42 4.75 8.45
N ARG A 29 -4.19 3.72 9.28
CA ARG A 29 -3.78 3.93 10.67
C ARG A 29 -2.29 4.19 10.82
N PHE A 30 -1.48 3.85 9.82
CA PHE A 30 -0.02 3.90 9.97
C PHE A 30 0.61 5.23 9.58
N SER A 31 -0.11 6.14 8.92
CA SER A 31 0.39 7.46 8.50
C SER A 31 1.75 7.41 7.76
N ILE A 32 2.11 6.27 7.18
CA ILE A 32 3.37 6.03 6.48
C ILE A 32 3.10 6.02 4.99
N TYR A 33 3.80 6.89 4.26
CA TYR A 33 3.62 7.10 2.83
C TYR A 33 4.94 6.85 2.09
N PHE A 34 4.83 6.45 0.83
CA PHE A 34 5.99 6.40 -0.04
C PHE A 34 6.41 7.81 -0.45
N THR A 35 7.72 8.07 -0.43
CA THR A 35 8.28 9.34 -0.90
C THR A 35 8.14 9.47 -2.42
N ASP A 36 8.28 8.35 -3.15
CA ASP A 36 8.07 8.30 -4.60
C ASP A 36 6.57 8.12 -4.90
N ARG A 37 5.95 9.16 -5.44
CA ARG A 37 4.52 9.19 -5.76
C ARG A 37 4.14 8.28 -6.92
N VAL A 38 5.04 8.10 -7.88
CA VAL A 38 4.82 7.19 -9.01
C VAL A 38 4.80 5.75 -8.52
N PHE A 39 5.76 5.38 -7.68
CA PHE A 39 5.77 4.06 -7.06
C PHE A 39 4.53 3.84 -6.18
N ALA A 40 4.14 4.85 -5.37
CA ALA A 40 2.96 4.79 -4.51
C ALA A 40 1.67 4.46 -5.30
N SER A 41 1.50 5.03 -6.50
CA SER A 41 0.30 4.81 -7.32
C SER A 41 0.20 3.39 -7.89
N TYR A 42 1.32 2.74 -8.20
CA TYR A 42 1.34 1.36 -8.73
C TYR A 42 1.42 0.29 -7.63
N PHE A 43 1.84 0.67 -6.43
CA PHE A 43 2.09 -0.29 -5.35
C PHE A 43 0.86 -1.15 -4.97
N PRO A 44 -0.38 -0.59 -4.86
CA PRO A 44 -1.57 -1.38 -4.59
C PRO A 44 -1.80 -2.50 -5.61
N GLU A 45 -1.65 -2.21 -6.91
CA GLU A 45 -1.83 -3.19 -7.98
C GLU A 45 -0.76 -4.28 -7.93
N ILE A 46 0.50 -3.89 -7.69
CA ILE A 46 1.60 -4.84 -7.51
C ILE A 46 1.31 -5.78 -6.34
N LEU A 47 0.83 -5.24 -5.22
CA LEU A 47 0.52 -6.03 -4.03
C LEU A 47 -0.65 -6.99 -4.26
N VAL A 48 -1.69 -6.55 -4.97
CA VAL A 48 -2.82 -7.40 -5.42
C VAL A 48 -2.31 -8.57 -6.25
N PHE A 49 -1.47 -8.30 -7.26
CA PHE A 49 -0.91 -9.33 -8.13
C PHE A 49 -0.04 -10.33 -7.36
N LEU A 50 0.88 -9.84 -6.51
CA LEU A 50 1.74 -10.71 -5.70
C LEU A 50 0.93 -11.58 -4.73
N THR A 51 -0.16 -11.04 -4.18
CA THR A 51 -1.07 -11.78 -3.29
C THR A 51 -1.82 -12.87 -4.05
N ALA A 52 -2.34 -12.56 -5.22
CA ALA A 52 -3.01 -13.53 -6.09
C ALA A 52 -2.07 -14.68 -6.49
N ALA A 53 -0.84 -14.33 -6.91
CA ALA A 53 0.19 -15.31 -7.23
C ALA A 53 0.57 -16.17 -6.00
N SER A 54 0.60 -15.56 -4.81
CA SER A 54 0.89 -16.26 -3.55
C SER A 54 -0.21 -17.24 -3.17
N ILE A 55 -1.47 -16.84 -3.29
CA ILE A 55 -2.63 -17.73 -3.06
C ILE A 55 -2.55 -18.91 -4.01
N TYR A 56 -2.41 -18.65 -5.31
CA TYR A 56 -2.30 -19.71 -6.30
C TYR A 56 -1.11 -20.64 -6.02
N GLY A 57 0.05 -20.06 -5.70
CA GLY A 57 1.25 -20.80 -5.33
C GLY A 57 1.05 -21.75 -4.16
N LEU A 58 0.32 -21.35 -3.13
CA LEU A 58 -0.01 -22.23 -2.00
C LEU A 58 -0.85 -23.43 -2.41
N PHE A 59 -1.84 -23.25 -3.32
CA PHE A 59 -2.64 -24.34 -3.85
C PHE A 59 -1.80 -25.30 -4.70
N ILE A 60 -0.93 -24.78 -5.57
CA ILE A 60 0.01 -25.60 -6.35
C ILE A 60 0.94 -26.42 -5.45
N LEU A 61 1.48 -25.80 -4.37
CA LEU A 61 2.33 -26.48 -3.40
C LEU A 61 1.58 -27.51 -2.54
N ALA A 62 0.26 -27.50 -2.54
CA ALA A 62 -0.58 -28.48 -1.88
C ALA A 62 -0.84 -29.74 -2.75
N ILE A 63 -0.57 -29.69 -4.06
CA ILE A 63 -0.73 -30.82 -4.98
C ILE A 63 0.26 -31.94 -4.60
N LYS A 64 -0.25 -33.17 -4.50
CA LYS A 64 0.56 -34.33 -4.14
C LYS A 64 0.30 -35.50 -5.09
N SER A 65 1.34 -36.26 -5.40
CA SER A 65 1.24 -37.49 -6.20
C SER A 65 0.37 -38.59 -5.52
N SER A 66 0.25 -38.53 -4.19
CA SER A 66 -0.58 -39.44 -3.39
C SER A 66 -2.08 -39.16 -3.49
N TYR A 67 -2.48 -38.00 -4.03
CA TYR A 67 -3.88 -37.65 -4.16
C TYR A 67 -4.47 -38.22 -5.47
N LYS A 68 -5.79 -38.45 -5.46
CA LYS A 68 -6.53 -38.85 -6.67
C LYS A 68 -6.48 -37.70 -7.69
N LYS A 69 -6.47 -38.04 -9.00
CA LYS A 69 -6.37 -37.04 -10.06
C LYS A 69 -7.41 -35.92 -9.94
N TRP A 70 -8.66 -36.25 -9.60
CA TRP A 70 -9.70 -35.23 -9.43
C TRP A 70 -9.46 -34.28 -8.29
N GLN A 71 -8.82 -34.73 -7.17
CA GLN A 71 -8.45 -33.87 -6.03
C GLN A 71 -7.39 -32.84 -6.45
N ASN A 72 -6.39 -33.26 -7.21
CA ASN A 72 -5.39 -32.35 -7.75
C ASN A 72 -5.98 -31.37 -8.75
N ILE A 73 -6.96 -31.78 -9.58
CA ILE A 73 -7.69 -30.89 -10.48
C ILE A 73 -8.50 -29.87 -9.68
N LEU A 74 -9.17 -30.29 -8.61
CA LEU A 74 -9.91 -29.36 -7.73
C LEU A 74 -8.98 -28.33 -7.05
N LEU A 75 -7.80 -28.76 -6.59
CA LEU A 75 -6.81 -27.85 -6.02
C LEU A 75 -6.34 -26.84 -7.07
N PHE A 76 -6.09 -27.28 -8.29
CA PHE A 76 -5.63 -26.41 -9.37
C PHE A 76 -6.70 -25.37 -9.75
N ILE A 77 -7.94 -25.82 -10.04
CA ILE A 77 -9.04 -24.93 -10.43
C ILE A 77 -9.46 -24.04 -9.23
N GLY A 78 -9.62 -24.65 -8.05
CA GLY A 78 -9.95 -23.93 -6.83
C GLY A 78 -8.90 -22.86 -6.49
N GLY A 79 -7.61 -23.21 -6.59
CA GLY A 79 -6.53 -22.24 -6.40
C GLY A 79 -6.62 -21.06 -7.36
N PHE A 80 -6.93 -21.29 -8.62
CA PHE A 80 -7.14 -20.22 -9.60
C PHE A 80 -8.32 -19.32 -9.24
N LEU A 81 -9.46 -19.91 -8.87
CA LEU A 81 -10.64 -19.14 -8.46
C LEU A 81 -10.36 -18.32 -7.20
N PHE A 82 -9.70 -18.90 -6.18
CA PHE A 82 -9.31 -18.17 -4.98
C PHE A 82 -8.27 -17.07 -5.25
N ALA A 83 -7.37 -17.27 -6.21
CA ALA A 83 -6.41 -16.25 -6.61
C ALA A 83 -7.06 -15.02 -7.26
N LEU A 84 -8.29 -15.11 -7.75
CA LEU A 84 -9.04 -13.95 -8.24
C LEU A 84 -9.60 -13.07 -7.12
N THR A 85 -9.68 -13.58 -5.88
CA THR A 85 -10.31 -12.83 -4.76
C THR A 85 -9.62 -11.51 -4.44
N PRO A 86 -8.27 -11.34 -4.44
CA PRO A 86 -7.64 -10.04 -4.24
C PRO A 86 -8.00 -9.02 -5.33
N PHE A 87 -8.12 -9.46 -6.59
CA PHE A 87 -8.55 -8.58 -7.69
C PHE A 87 -10.00 -8.13 -7.51
N LEU A 88 -10.88 -9.04 -7.16
CA LEU A 88 -12.29 -8.72 -6.91
C LEU A 88 -12.45 -7.80 -5.70
N ALA A 89 -11.66 -8.01 -4.63
CA ALA A 89 -11.66 -7.14 -3.47
C ALA A 89 -11.14 -5.75 -3.82
N TYR A 90 -10.03 -5.64 -4.54
CA TYR A 90 -9.44 -4.37 -4.94
C TYR A 90 -10.37 -3.60 -5.88
N HIS A 91 -10.75 -4.17 -7.02
CA HIS A 91 -11.58 -3.47 -8.02
C HIS A 91 -13.05 -3.37 -7.63
N GLY A 92 -13.59 -4.27 -6.81
CA GLY A 92 -14.99 -4.26 -6.38
C GLY A 92 -15.26 -3.44 -5.12
N TYR A 93 -14.25 -3.17 -4.31
CA TYR A 93 -14.43 -2.49 -3.01
C TYR A 93 -13.40 -1.39 -2.78
N PHE A 94 -12.10 -1.73 -2.72
CA PHE A 94 -11.09 -0.76 -2.31
C PHE A 94 -10.87 0.38 -3.30
N GLN A 95 -11.03 0.15 -4.59
CA GLN A 95 -10.86 1.18 -5.63
C GLN A 95 -11.89 2.31 -5.52
N TYR A 96 -13.05 2.06 -4.90
CA TYR A 96 -14.10 3.07 -4.71
C TYR A 96 -14.00 3.84 -3.39
N GLN A 97 -13.09 3.44 -2.50
CA GLN A 97 -12.86 4.15 -1.25
C GLN A 97 -11.82 5.24 -1.45
N CYS A 98 -12.07 6.42 -0.83
CA CYS A 98 -11.13 7.53 -0.82
C CYS A 98 -10.12 7.38 0.32
N ASP A 99 -9.35 6.31 0.28
CA ASP A 99 -8.33 6.01 1.27
C ASP A 99 -6.92 6.25 0.69
N PHE A 100 -5.88 6.17 1.51
CA PHE A 100 -4.52 6.55 1.13
C PHE A 100 -3.96 5.78 -0.09
N TRP A 101 -4.45 4.56 -0.37
CA TRP A 101 -4.05 3.76 -1.54
C TRP A 101 -4.72 4.19 -2.86
N ASN A 102 -5.75 5.05 -2.79
CA ASN A 102 -6.51 5.52 -3.95
C ASN A 102 -6.54 7.04 -4.06
N GLN A 103 -5.71 7.74 -3.28
CA GLN A 103 -5.54 9.19 -3.38
C GLN A 103 -4.47 9.50 -4.44
N GLU A 104 -4.89 10.12 -5.53
CA GLU A 104 -3.96 10.70 -6.49
C GLU A 104 -3.55 12.09 -6.00
N ILE A 105 -2.27 12.27 -5.67
CA ILE A 105 -1.72 13.57 -5.28
C ILE A 105 -1.45 14.37 -6.56
N LYS A 106 -2.24 15.43 -6.81
CA LYS A 106 -2.08 16.30 -7.97
C LYS A 106 -1.05 17.40 -7.74
N GLU A 107 -1.08 18.00 -6.56
CA GLU A 107 -0.13 19.04 -6.19
C GLU A 107 0.37 18.80 -4.76
N GLU A 108 1.67 18.96 -4.59
CA GLU A 108 2.32 18.93 -3.30
C GLU A 108 3.22 20.15 -3.19
N LYS A 109 2.90 21.06 -2.25
CA LYS A 109 3.65 22.30 -2.04
C LYS A 109 4.18 22.34 -0.63
N THR A 110 5.51 22.38 -0.48
CA THR A 110 6.14 22.64 0.81
C THR A 110 5.95 24.11 1.20
N ILE A 111 5.38 24.36 2.38
CA ILE A 111 5.15 25.72 2.89
C ILE A 111 6.24 26.10 3.88
N TYR A 112 6.62 25.17 4.76
CA TYR A 112 7.63 25.39 5.78
C TYR A 112 8.63 24.23 5.76
N PHE A 113 9.89 24.56 6.05
CA PHE A 113 10.90 23.57 6.37
C PHE A 113 11.51 23.90 7.75
N ASN A 114 11.92 22.84 8.47
CA ASN A 114 12.59 23.00 9.73
C ASN A 114 14.06 23.35 9.49
N SER A 115 14.52 24.50 10.02
CA SER A 115 15.90 24.98 9.87
C SER A 115 16.93 24.08 10.56
N GLN A 116 16.52 23.37 11.61
CA GLN A 116 17.39 22.47 12.37
C GLN A 116 17.36 21.03 11.79
N ASN A 117 16.25 20.61 11.15
CA ASN A 117 16.08 19.26 10.62
C ASN A 117 15.47 19.29 9.22
N LYS A 118 16.32 19.17 8.21
CA LYS A 118 15.92 19.19 6.79
C LYS A 118 14.94 18.08 6.37
N PHE A 119 14.79 17.03 7.18
CA PHE A 119 13.85 15.92 6.93
C PHE A 119 12.45 16.21 7.45
N GLU A 120 12.23 17.33 8.11
CA GLU A 120 10.93 17.75 8.63
C GLU A 120 10.42 18.94 7.83
N THR A 121 9.24 18.76 7.22
CA THR A 121 8.61 19.77 6.37
C THR A 121 7.11 19.84 6.65
N VAL A 122 6.51 21.01 6.39
CA VAL A 122 5.06 21.16 6.34
C VAL A 122 4.65 21.37 4.89
N LYS A 123 3.76 20.53 4.43
CA LYS A 123 3.31 20.50 3.05
C LYS A 123 1.80 20.70 2.97
N VAL A 124 1.34 21.38 1.93
CA VAL A 124 -0.05 21.31 1.48
C VAL A 124 -0.13 20.29 0.38
N ILE A 125 -1.00 19.33 0.55
CA ILE A 125 -1.23 18.26 -0.40
C ILE A 125 -2.63 18.45 -0.97
N GLN A 126 -2.72 18.56 -2.28
CA GLN A 126 -3.97 18.50 -3.02
C GLN A 126 -4.13 17.08 -3.54
N SER A 127 -5.08 16.35 -3.01
CA SER A 127 -5.42 15.01 -3.46
C SER A 127 -6.79 14.96 -4.10
N VAL A 128 -6.93 14.05 -5.05
CA VAL A 128 -8.18 13.76 -5.73
C VAL A 128 -8.53 12.31 -5.50
N CYS A 129 -9.79 12.06 -5.20
CA CYS A 129 -10.28 10.74 -4.91
C CYS A 129 -11.24 10.24 -5.97
N GLY A 130 -11.16 8.94 -6.26
CA GLY A 130 -12.11 8.22 -7.09
C GLY A 130 -11.91 8.39 -8.60
N THR A 131 -12.69 7.62 -9.34
CA THR A 131 -12.64 7.57 -10.80
C THR A 131 -13.13 8.85 -11.49
N ASP A 132 -13.91 9.68 -10.80
CA ASP A 132 -14.54 10.88 -11.38
C ASP A 132 -13.81 12.19 -11.10
N ASN A 133 -12.67 12.16 -10.40
CA ASN A 133 -11.90 13.37 -10.05
C ASN A 133 -12.75 14.51 -9.40
N SER A 134 -13.90 14.16 -8.82
CA SER A 134 -14.89 15.14 -8.39
C SER A 134 -14.63 15.74 -7.01
N GLU A 135 -13.91 15.03 -6.15
CA GLU A 135 -13.61 15.50 -4.81
C GLU A 135 -12.14 15.91 -4.68
N ILE A 136 -11.90 17.21 -4.66
CA ILE A 136 -10.60 17.79 -4.36
C ILE A 136 -10.49 17.97 -2.85
N LYS A 137 -9.53 17.27 -2.24
CA LYS A 137 -9.21 17.40 -0.83
C LYS A 137 -7.90 18.16 -0.65
N LEU A 138 -7.92 19.19 0.19
CA LEU A 138 -6.73 19.98 0.55
C LEU A 138 -6.38 19.66 2.01
N ASP A 139 -5.27 19.00 2.22
CA ASP A 139 -4.76 18.66 3.54
C ASP A 139 -3.42 19.35 3.81
N THR A 140 -3.27 19.91 5.01
CA THR A 140 -1.97 20.37 5.49
C THR A 140 -1.37 19.32 6.40
N VAL A 141 -0.20 18.83 6.02
CA VAL A 141 0.46 17.73 6.71
C VAL A 141 1.85 18.12 7.18
N PHE A 142 2.21 17.68 8.38
CA PHE A 142 3.58 17.60 8.81
C PHE A 142 4.19 16.32 8.27
N SER A 143 5.23 16.44 7.45
CA SER A 143 5.94 15.31 6.87
C SER A 143 7.31 15.17 7.51
N LYS A 144 7.63 13.97 7.95
CA LYS A 144 8.94 13.58 8.46
C LYS A 144 9.47 12.41 7.67
N GLN A 145 10.48 12.67 6.85
CA GLN A 145 11.18 11.64 6.11
C GLN A 145 12.13 10.88 7.05
N PHE A 146 11.97 9.57 7.18
CA PHE A 146 12.82 8.73 8.02
C PHE A 146 13.71 7.76 7.21
N THR A 147 13.37 7.54 5.94
CA THR A 147 14.24 6.87 4.96
C THR A 147 14.10 7.56 3.60
N PRO A 148 14.99 7.30 2.61
CA PRO A 148 14.84 7.83 1.26
C PRO A 148 13.52 7.44 0.58
N TYR A 149 12.87 6.36 1.05
CA TYR A 149 11.69 5.77 0.43
C TYR A 149 10.39 6.01 1.19
N PHE A 150 10.48 6.40 2.48
CA PHE A 150 9.30 6.51 3.35
C PHE A 150 9.31 7.81 4.14
N GLU A 151 8.14 8.42 4.23
CA GLU A 151 7.84 9.57 5.07
C GLU A 151 6.61 9.29 5.95
N MET A 152 6.60 9.86 7.13
CA MET A 152 5.44 9.86 8.02
C MET A 152 4.72 11.19 7.87
N GLN A 153 3.42 11.14 7.57
CA GLN A 153 2.59 12.33 7.41
C GLN A 153 1.53 12.37 8.50
N ASN A 154 1.46 13.50 9.20
CA ASN A 154 0.43 13.74 10.21
C ASN A 154 -0.32 15.03 9.88
N PRO A 155 -1.66 15.08 9.98
CA PRO A 155 -2.41 16.31 9.75
C PRO A 155 -2.05 17.36 10.81
N VAL A 156 -1.78 18.57 10.35
CA VAL A 156 -1.37 19.70 11.21
C VAL A 156 -2.21 20.93 10.92
N LYS A 157 -2.61 21.66 11.96
CA LYS A 157 -3.18 23.00 11.81
C LYS A 157 -2.03 24.03 11.71
N ILE A 158 -2.03 24.84 10.65
CA ILE A 158 -0.99 25.83 10.32
C ILE A 158 -0.64 26.75 11.54
N GLN A 159 -1.61 27.09 12.37
CA GLN A 159 -1.41 27.93 13.58
C GLN A 159 -0.42 27.34 14.61
N LYS A 160 -0.09 26.05 14.52
CA LYS A 160 0.88 25.39 15.44
C LYS A 160 2.31 25.38 14.92
N VAL A 161 2.55 25.80 13.69
CA VAL A 161 3.84 25.66 13.01
C VAL A 161 4.65 26.96 13.01
N GLU A 162 4.05 28.10 13.37
CA GLU A 162 4.73 29.39 13.47
C GLU A 162 5.60 29.46 14.74
N ASN A 163 6.67 28.68 14.75
CA ASN A 163 7.71 28.74 15.77
C ASN A 163 9.03 29.20 15.14
N ALA A 164 9.98 29.70 15.95
CA ALA A 164 11.26 30.24 15.52
C ALA A 164 12.15 29.31 14.69
N ASP A 165 11.88 28.00 14.72
CA ASP A 165 12.64 26.97 14.00
C ASP A 165 12.14 26.71 12.58
N TRP A 166 11.03 27.33 12.16
CA TRP A 166 10.40 27.09 10.86
C TRP A 166 10.59 28.26 9.91
N THR A 167 11.09 27.97 8.71
CA THR A 167 11.31 28.95 7.66
C THR A 167 10.28 28.77 6.55
N VAL A 168 9.64 29.86 6.14
CA VAL A 168 8.67 29.88 5.03
C VAL A 168 9.40 29.70 3.71
N VAL A 169 8.92 28.78 2.89
CA VAL A 169 9.36 28.59 1.50
C VAL A 169 8.67 29.67 0.65
N LYS A 170 9.44 30.57 0.05
CA LYS A 170 8.94 31.62 -0.85
C LYS A 170 8.78 31.10 -2.26
#